data_bce153ebac3c414dbe11829f4bb9bd53
#
_entry.id   bce153ebac3c414dbe11829f4bb9bd53
#
_cell.length_a   1.000
_cell.length_b   1.000
_cell.length_c   1.000
_cell.angle_alpha   90.00
_cell.angle_beta   90.00
_cell.angle_gamma   90.00
#
_symmetry.space_group_name_H-M   'P 1'
#
loop_
_entity.id
_entity.type
_entity.pdbx_description
1 polymer ?
#
loop_
_entity_poly.entity_id
_entity_poly.type
_entity_poly.pdbx_seq_one_letter_code
_entity_poly.pdbx_strand_id
1 'polypeptide(L)'
;MGFNCAVGGYKSCVRMVQAMVRSEDAQLACMAGFLKANGLAEKLLNKDWTGFARMYNGPSYWQNRYDIKLAEQFQRFASGSLPNLEMRTAQVALLFLGYAPGKIDGVIGPRTRAAIKNFRVTAGLSAGEELDGPTYQALCKKAAIRPS
;
A
#
# COMPACT_ATOMS: atom_id res chain seq x y z
N MET A 1 -9.09 17.87 -4.46
CA MET A 1 -8.27 17.12 -5.44
C MET A 1 -8.39 17.66 -6.87
N GLY A 2 -9.56 18.16 -7.31
CA GLY A 2 -9.79 18.59 -8.69
C GLY A 2 -8.86 19.68 -9.22
N PHE A 3 -8.42 20.61 -8.40
CA PHE A 3 -7.51 21.71 -8.76
C PHE A 3 -6.05 21.27 -8.99
N ASN A 4 -5.70 20.02 -8.68
CA ASN A 4 -4.35 19.48 -8.88
C ASN A 4 -4.19 18.73 -10.21
N CYS A 5 -5.19 18.72 -11.09
CA CYS A 5 -5.12 17.94 -12.32
C CYS A 5 -4.00 18.40 -13.25
N ALA A 6 -3.80 19.72 -13.41
CA ALA A 6 -2.72 20.25 -14.23
C ALA A 6 -1.33 19.89 -13.68
N VAL A 7 -1.16 19.95 -12.36
CA VAL A 7 0.07 19.61 -11.66
C VAL A 7 0.38 18.10 -11.79
N GLY A 8 -0.66 17.26 -11.82
CA GLY A 8 -0.53 15.83 -12.09
C GLY A 8 -0.34 15.47 -13.57
N GLY A 9 -0.22 16.47 -14.46
CA GLY A 9 -0.02 16.27 -15.90
C GLY A 9 -1.30 15.93 -16.67
N TYR A 10 -2.48 16.17 -16.09
CA TYR A 10 -3.75 15.87 -16.74
C TYR A 10 -4.42 17.12 -17.31
N LYS A 11 -4.99 17.00 -18.51
CA LYS A 11 -5.72 18.10 -19.19
C LYS A 11 -7.07 18.43 -18.53
N SER A 12 -7.61 17.54 -17.69
CA SER A 12 -8.85 17.76 -16.95
C SER A 12 -8.93 16.88 -15.71
N CYS A 13 -9.73 17.31 -14.72
CA CYS A 13 -9.99 16.55 -13.51
C CYS A 13 -10.66 15.21 -13.80
N VAL A 14 -11.52 15.13 -14.80
CA VAL A 14 -12.17 13.88 -15.21
C VAL A 14 -11.14 12.85 -15.67
N ARG A 15 -10.20 13.27 -16.54
CA ARG A 15 -9.12 12.36 -17.01
C ARG A 15 -8.19 11.94 -15.87
N MET A 16 -7.89 12.83 -14.94
CA MET A 16 -7.13 12.48 -13.74
C MET A 16 -7.83 11.41 -12.91
N VAL A 17 -9.11 11.60 -12.60
CA VAL A 17 -9.90 10.63 -11.81
C VAL A 17 -9.99 9.29 -12.54
N GLN A 18 -10.26 9.29 -13.85
CA GLN A 18 -10.29 8.06 -14.65
C GLN A 18 -8.96 7.29 -14.62
N ALA A 19 -7.83 7.98 -14.69
CA ALA A 19 -6.52 7.36 -14.59
C ALA A 19 -6.27 6.79 -13.18
N MET A 20 -6.57 7.57 -12.14
CA MET A 20 -6.35 7.19 -10.73
C MET A 20 -7.23 6.01 -10.28
N VAL A 21 -8.42 5.85 -10.86
CA VAL A 21 -9.30 4.69 -10.61
C VAL A 21 -8.77 3.42 -11.27
N ARG A 22 -8.04 3.55 -12.38
CA ARG A 22 -7.51 2.40 -13.14
C ARG A 22 -6.19 1.86 -12.63
N SER A 23 -5.38 2.71 -11.99
CA SER A 23 -3.99 2.36 -11.66
C SER A 23 -3.49 3.14 -10.44
N GLU A 24 -2.87 2.42 -9.51
CA GLU A 24 -2.11 3.01 -8.40
C GLU A 24 -0.88 3.76 -8.90
N ASP A 25 -0.26 3.32 -10.01
CA ASP A 25 0.86 4.03 -10.64
C ASP A 25 0.45 5.45 -11.07
N ALA A 26 -0.77 5.62 -11.57
CA ALA A 26 -1.30 6.93 -11.92
C ALA A 26 -1.51 7.81 -10.68
N GLN A 27 -1.89 7.23 -9.55
CA GLN A 27 -2.01 7.95 -8.27
C GLN A 27 -0.63 8.39 -7.78
N LEU A 28 0.35 7.49 -7.82
CA LEU A 28 1.73 7.78 -7.41
C LEU A 28 2.37 8.83 -8.34
N ALA A 29 2.19 8.72 -9.65
CA ALA A 29 2.70 9.70 -10.62
C ALA A 29 2.09 11.10 -10.39
N CYS A 30 0.79 11.17 -10.12
CA CYS A 30 0.11 12.43 -9.80
C CYS A 30 0.67 13.04 -8.50
N MET A 31 0.89 12.23 -7.46
CA MET A 31 1.52 12.68 -6.22
C MET A 31 2.95 13.18 -6.46
N ALA A 32 3.76 12.45 -7.23
CA ALA A 32 5.13 12.87 -7.57
C ALA A 32 5.15 14.20 -8.33
N GLY A 33 4.24 14.40 -9.28
CA GLY A 33 4.05 15.67 -9.98
C GLY A 33 3.73 16.81 -9.02
N PHE A 34 2.80 16.59 -8.10
CA PHE A 34 2.44 17.55 -7.06
C PHE A 34 3.64 17.93 -6.18
N LEU A 35 4.41 16.95 -5.72
CA LEU A 35 5.58 17.17 -4.87
C LEU A 35 6.65 18.02 -5.60
N LYS A 36 6.90 17.72 -6.87
CA LYS A 36 7.85 18.49 -7.70
C LYS A 36 7.39 19.93 -7.91
N ALA A 37 6.14 20.12 -8.29
CA ALA A 37 5.60 21.46 -8.58
C ALA A 37 5.53 22.37 -7.35
N ASN A 38 5.46 21.79 -6.13
CA ASN A 38 5.37 22.55 -4.89
C ASN A 38 6.71 22.59 -4.12
N GLY A 39 7.84 22.23 -4.72
CA GLY A 39 9.16 22.27 -4.07
C GLY A 39 9.34 21.30 -2.91
N LEU A 40 8.44 20.30 -2.80
CA LEU A 40 8.45 19.31 -1.71
C LEU A 40 9.44 18.17 -1.97
N ALA A 41 9.83 17.96 -3.24
CA ALA A 41 10.72 16.87 -3.61
C ALA A 41 12.10 17.01 -2.95
N GLU A 42 12.66 18.22 -2.90
CA GLU A 42 13.96 18.47 -2.23
C GLU A 42 13.90 18.20 -0.73
N LYS A 43 12.77 18.50 -0.08
CA LYS A 43 12.57 18.18 1.34
C LYS A 43 12.66 16.69 1.60
N LEU A 44 12.04 15.87 0.75
CA LEU A 44 12.12 14.42 0.84
C LEU A 44 13.52 13.88 0.55
N LEU A 45 14.20 14.39 -0.48
CA LEU A 45 15.56 13.97 -0.83
C LEU A 45 16.54 14.24 0.31
N ASN A 46 16.40 15.39 0.96
CA ASN A 46 17.24 15.79 2.09
C ASN A 46 16.77 15.23 3.44
N LYS A 47 15.68 14.42 3.45
CA LYS A 47 15.07 13.88 4.68
C LYS A 47 14.65 14.97 5.68
N ASP A 48 14.33 16.16 5.18
CA ASP A 48 13.80 17.26 5.98
C ASP A 48 12.31 17.02 6.25
N TRP A 49 12.04 16.07 7.15
CA TRP A 49 10.68 15.64 7.47
C TRP A 49 9.82 16.76 8.06
N THR A 50 10.43 17.60 8.90
CA THR A 50 9.79 18.76 9.51
C THR A 50 9.40 19.79 8.45
N GLY A 51 10.33 20.14 7.57
CA GLY A 51 10.05 21.06 6.45
C GLY A 51 9.00 20.50 5.51
N PHE A 52 9.08 19.21 5.18
CA PHE A 52 8.07 18.55 4.37
C PHE A 52 6.68 18.58 5.03
N ALA A 53 6.58 18.16 6.29
CA ALA A 53 5.31 18.10 7.00
C ALA A 53 4.67 19.49 7.16
N ARG A 54 5.49 20.52 7.42
CA ARG A 54 5.03 21.92 7.51
C ARG A 54 4.47 22.43 6.18
N MET A 55 5.15 22.14 5.07
CA MET A 55 4.71 22.59 3.74
C MET A 55 3.48 21.82 3.24
N TYR A 56 3.43 20.51 3.50
CA TYR A 56 2.36 19.63 3.01
C TYR A 56 1.09 19.68 3.87
N ASN A 57 1.24 19.67 5.20
CA ASN A 57 0.13 19.60 6.15
C ASN A 57 -0.19 20.95 6.81
N GLY A 58 0.59 21.99 6.52
CA GLY A 58 0.43 23.33 7.09
C GLY A 58 1.11 23.48 8.47
N PRO A 59 0.98 24.67 9.09
CA PRO A 59 1.73 25.03 10.31
C PRO A 59 1.38 24.18 11.53
N SER A 60 0.21 23.55 11.56
CA SER A 60 -0.24 22.69 12.66
C SER A 60 0.14 21.21 12.52
N TYR A 61 1.06 20.85 11.62
CA TYR A 61 1.51 19.46 11.35
C TYR A 61 1.96 18.71 12.61
N TRP A 62 2.51 19.43 13.57
CA TRP A 62 3.01 18.88 14.84
C TRP A 62 1.92 18.23 15.69
N GLN A 63 0.67 18.68 15.62
CA GLN A 63 -0.46 18.09 16.37
C GLN A 63 -0.66 16.61 16.03
N ASN A 64 -0.43 16.24 14.78
CA ASN A 64 -0.55 14.86 14.30
C ASN A 64 0.80 14.14 14.18
N ARG A 65 1.91 14.80 14.57
CA ARG A 65 3.28 14.27 14.52
C ARG A 65 3.65 13.72 13.14
N TYR A 66 3.27 14.42 12.05
CA TYR A 66 3.50 13.93 10.68
C TYR A 66 4.99 13.79 10.35
N ASP A 67 5.83 14.69 10.80
CA ASP A 67 7.29 14.65 10.66
C ASP A 67 7.90 13.41 11.29
N ILE A 68 7.52 13.12 12.53
CA ILE A 68 8.00 11.93 13.26
C ILE A 68 7.53 10.65 12.56
N LYS A 69 6.25 10.57 12.21
CA LYS A 69 5.68 9.41 11.51
C LYS A 69 6.37 9.14 10.17
N LEU A 70 6.67 10.19 9.41
CA LEU A 70 7.42 10.07 8.14
C LEU A 70 8.83 9.54 8.37
N ALA A 71 9.56 10.09 9.34
CA ALA A 71 10.89 9.64 9.71
C ALA A 71 10.89 8.16 10.14
N GLU A 72 9.97 7.77 11.02
CA GLU A 72 9.82 6.39 11.50
C GLU A 72 9.53 5.41 10.34
N GLN A 73 8.59 5.76 9.45
CA GLN A 73 8.28 4.91 8.29
C GLN A 73 9.46 4.84 7.31
N PHE A 74 10.14 5.95 7.07
CA PHE A 74 11.33 5.93 6.23
C PHE A 74 12.40 5.00 6.80
N GLN A 75 12.72 5.08 8.09
CA GLN A 75 13.68 4.19 8.75
C GLN A 75 13.25 2.72 8.65
N ARG A 76 11.98 2.44 8.88
CA ARG A 76 11.43 1.09 8.76
C ARG A 76 11.66 0.49 7.37
N PHE A 77 11.46 1.27 6.30
CA PHE A 77 11.61 0.77 4.93
C PHE A 77 13.06 0.85 4.41
N ALA A 78 13.89 1.75 4.96
CA ALA A 78 15.28 1.89 4.57
C ALA A 78 16.21 0.84 5.22
N SER A 79 15.87 0.40 6.44
CA SER A 79 16.69 -0.52 7.24
C SER A 79 16.13 -1.94 7.29
N GLY A 80 14.87 -2.15 6.91
CA GLY A 80 14.20 -3.44 6.96
C GLY A 80 13.99 -4.06 5.58
N SER A 81 13.64 -5.35 5.57
CA SER A 81 13.13 -5.98 4.36
C SER A 81 11.77 -5.35 3.98
N LEU A 82 11.58 -5.09 2.69
CA LEU A 82 10.28 -4.67 2.18
C LEU A 82 9.21 -5.72 2.53
N PRO A 83 7.98 -5.29 2.82
CA PRO A 83 6.88 -6.23 3.04
C PRO A 83 6.75 -7.19 1.85
N ASN A 84 6.55 -8.46 2.13
CA ASN A 84 6.28 -9.43 1.08
C ASN A 84 4.90 -9.13 0.46
N LEU A 85 4.89 -8.67 -0.79
CA LEU A 85 3.67 -8.24 -1.48
C LEU A 85 2.73 -9.41 -1.76
N GLU A 86 3.24 -10.60 -2.09
CA GLU A 86 2.42 -11.80 -2.27
C GLU A 86 1.70 -12.17 -0.96
N MET A 87 2.43 -12.12 0.17
CA MET A 87 1.83 -12.37 1.48
C MET A 87 0.76 -11.33 1.83
N ARG A 88 0.99 -10.04 1.53
CA ARG A 88 -0.01 -9.00 1.74
C ARG A 88 -1.25 -9.23 0.87
N THR A 89 -1.05 -9.57 -0.40
CA THR A 89 -2.14 -9.91 -1.32
C THR A 89 -2.93 -11.11 -0.80
N ALA A 90 -2.25 -12.15 -0.34
CA ALA A 90 -2.89 -13.32 0.27
C ALA A 90 -3.68 -12.96 1.54
N GLN A 91 -3.13 -12.10 2.42
CA GLN A 91 -3.84 -11.63 3.62
C GLN A 91 -5.10 -10.83 3.24
N VAL A 92 -5.04 -9.97 2.22
CA VAL A 92 -6.22 -9.26 1.69
C VAL A 92 -7.25 -10.23 1.14
N ALA A 93 -6.82 -11.20 0.33
CA ALA A 93 -7.70 -12.21 -0.26
C ALA A 93 -8.39 -13.05 0.82
N LEU A 94 -7.64 -13.51 1.83
CA LEU A 94 -8.18 -14.24 2.97
C LEU A 94 -9.25 -13.42 3.70
N LEU A 95 -8.96 -12.15 4.00
CA LEU A 95 -9.92 -11.26 4.66
C LEU A 95 -11.18 -11.08 3.83
N PHE A 96 -11.03 -10.83 2.54
CA PHE A 96 -12.16 -10.66 1.60
C PHE A 96 -13.04 -11.93 1.52
N LEU A 97 -12.43 -13.11 1.62
CA LEU A 97 -13.12 -14.41 1.62
C LEU A 97 -13.68 -14.82 3.00
N GLY A 98 -13.63 -13.93 4.00
CA GLY A 98 -14.21 -14.16 5.33
C GLY A 98 -13.30 -14.89 6.32
N TYR A 99 -12.03 -15.12 6.00
CA TYR A 99 -11.05 -15.63 6.94
C TYR A 99 -10.44 -14.49 7.78
N ALA A 100 -9.84 -14.81 8.92
CA ALA A 100 -9.26 -13.81 9.84
C ALA A 100 -7.71 -13.88 9.86
N PRO A 101 -7.00 -13.37 8.83
CA PRO A 101 -5.54 -13.48 8.71
C PRO A 101 -4.77 -12.61 9.71
N GLY A 102 -5.44 -11.72 10.44
CA GLY A 102 -4.82 -10.74 11.31
C GLY A 102 -4.45 -9.45 10.57
N LYS A 103 -3.27 -8.90 10.86
CA LYS A 103 -2.78 -7.68 10.20
C LYS A 103 -2.39 -7.96 8.74
N ILE A 104 -2.66 -6.99 7.87
CA ILE A 104 -2.25 -7.03 6.46
C ILE A 104 -0.90 -6.31 6.35
N ASP A 105 0.16 -6.97 6.76
CA ASP A 105 1.50 -6.39 6.88
C ASP A 105 2.59 -7.11 6.05
N GLY A 106 2.20 -8.20 5.36
CA GLY A 106 3.15 -9.01 4.59
C GLY A 106 3.99 -9.96 5.43
N VAL A 107 3.65 -10.12 6.72
CA VAL A 107 4.35 -11.03 7.63
C VAL A 107 3.45 -12.21 7.97
N ILE A 108 3.98 -13.44 7.81
CA ILE A 108 3.24 -14.64 8.15
C ILE A 108 3.26 -14.87 9.67
N GLY A 109 2.17 -14.52 10.35
CA GLY A 109 1.98 -14.75 11.77
C GLY A 109 1.05 -15.93 12.07
N PRO A 110 0.83 -16.28 13.36
CA PRO A 110 -0.04 -17.41 13.73
C PRO A 110 -1.46 -17.32 13.17
N ARG A 111 -2.05 -16.13 13.15
CA ARG A 111 -3.40 -15.90 12.59
C ARG A 111 -3.42 -16.09 11.07
N THR A 112 -2.38 -15.61 10.36
CA THR A 112 -2.26 -15.81 8.92
C THR A 112 -2.11 -17.29 8.58
N ARG A 113 -1.28 -18.04 9.33
CA ARG A 113 -1.13 -19.50 9.16
C ARG A 113 -2.45 -20.23 9.35
N ALA A 114 -3.18 -19.94 10.43
CA ALA A 114 -4.49 -20.53 10.70
C ALA A 114 -5.50 -20.22 9.57
N ALA A 115 -5.52 -19.00 9.08
CA ALA A 115 -6.39 -18.60 7.98
C ALA A 115 -6.04 -19.33 6.66
N ILE A 116 -4.74 -19.46 6.34
CA ILE A 116 -4.27 -20.25 5.19
C ILE A 116 -4.69 -21.71 5.32
N LYS A 117 -4.46 -22.32 6.49
CA LYS A 117 -4.85 -23.72 6.77
C LYS A 117 -6.35 -23.94 6.52
N ASN A 118 -7.20 -23.07 7.08
CA ASN A 118 -8.64 -23.18 6.92
C ASN A 118 -9.07 -22.98 5.45
N PHE A 119 -8.45 -22.04 4.76
CA PHE A 119 -8.69 -21.83 3.33
C PHE A 119 -8.32 -23.06 2.50
N ARG A 120 -7.14 -23.66 2.74
CA ARG A 120 -6.67 -24.86 2.01
C ARG A 120 -7.64 -26.00 2.15
N VAL A 121 -8.15 -26.25 3.36
CA VAL A 121 -9.17 -27.28 3.61
C VAL A 121 -10.44 -27.01 2.79
N THR A 122 -10.95 -25.76 2.84
CA THR A 122 -12.18 -25.38 2.12
C THR A 122 -11.98 -25.39 0.61
N ALA A 123 -10.77 -25.11 0.13
CA ALA A 123 -10.42 -25.11 -1.29
C ALA A 123 -10.07 -26.50 -1.86
N GLY A 124 -10.05 -27.55 -1.03
CA GLY A 124 -9.66 -28.90 -1.44
C GLY A 124 -8.17 -29.03 -1.78
N LEU A 125 -7.33 -28.16 -1.20
CA LEU A 125 -5.88 -28.25 -1.36
C LEU A 125 -5.26 -29.16 -0.30
N SER A 126 -4.02 -29.61 -0.55
CA SER A 126 -3.27 -30.41 0.43
C SER A 126 -3.14 -29.67 1.76
N ALA A 127 -3.15 -30.44 2.87
CA ALA A 127 -3.04 -29.87 4.21
C ALA A 127 -1.73 -29.08 4.37
N GLY A 128 -1.80 -27.93 5.04
CA GLY A 128 -0.65 -27.04 5.27
C GLY A 128 -1.06 -25.66 5.73
N GLU A 129 -0.10 -24.90 6.20
CA GLU A 129 -0.30 -23.54 6.70
C GLU A 129 0.65 -22.52 6.05
N GLU A 130 1.40 -22.96 5.04
CA GLU A 130 2.32 -22.12 4.28
C GLU A 130 1.63 -21.59 3.02
N LEU A 131 2.03 -20.40 2.60
CA LEU A 131 1.61 -19.79 1.34
C LEU A 131 2.49 -20.31 0.22
N ASP A 132 2.08 -21.42 -0.39
CA ASP A 132 2.70 -21.93 -1.61
C ASP A 132 2.03 -21.37 -2.88
N GLY A 133 2.66 -21.60 -4.03
CA GLY A 133 2.15 -21.12 -5.32
C GLY A 133 0.70 -21.55 -5.60
N PRO A 134 0.34 -22.84 -5.47
CA PRO A 134 -1.04 -23.28 -5.64
C PRO A 134 -2.04 -22.58 -4.72
N THR A 135 -1.68 -22.37 -3.45
CA THR A 135 -2.53 -21.66 -2.49
C THR A 135 -2.70 -20.20 -2.87
N TYR A 136 -1.61 -19.51 -3.25
CA TYR A 136 -1.66 -18.12 -3.68
C TYR A 136 -2.56 -17.94 -4.91
N GLN A 137 -2.38 -18.79 -5.93
CA GLN A 137 -3.21 -18.75 -7.14
C GLN A 137 -4.69 -19.02 -6.84
N ALA A 138 -4.98 -20.00 -5.99
CA ALA A 138 -6.35 -20.31 -5.59
C ALA A 138 -7.02 -19.15 -4.82
N LEU A 139 -6.27 -18.49 -3.93
CA LEU A 139 -6.72 -17.29 -3.21
C LEU A 139 -7.04 -16.16 -4.19
N CYS A 140 -6.11 -15.82 -5.07
CA CYS A 140 -6.30 -14.76 -6.06
C CYS A 140 -7.50 -15.05 -6.97
N LYS A 141 -7.64 -16.28 -7.45
CA LYS A 141 -8.77 -16.69 -8.29
C LYS A 141 -10.11 -16.57 -7.57
N LYS A 142 -10.21 -17.05 -6.32
CA LYS A 142 -11.47 -16.98 -5.54
C LYS A 142 -11.83 -15.56 -5.13
N ALA A 143 -10.85 -14.74 -4.82
CA ALA A 143 -11.04 -13.34 -4.45
C ALA A 143 -11.16 -12.39 -5.66
N ALA A 144 -11.06 -12.89 -6.89
CA ALA A 144 -11.03 -12.12 -8.13
C ALA A 144 -9.92 -11.02 -8.14
N ILE A 145 -8.79 -11.31 -7.50
CA ILE A 145 -7.61 -10.44 -7.46
C ILE A 145 -6.64 -10.89 -8.56
N ARG A 146 -6.10 -9.95 -9.31
CA ARG A 146 -5.00 -10.27 -10.25
C ARG A 146 -3.73 -10.54 -9.44
N PRO A 147 -3.03 -11.66 -9.68
CA PRO A 147 -1.70 -11.87 -9.09
C PRO A 147 -0.76 -10.75 -9.52
N SER A 148 0.05 -10.27 -8.60
CA SER A 148 1.12 -9.29 -8.87
C SER A 148 2.27 -9.95 -9.59
#